data_b0ebdfecfaaf3c139266cb35f91b7c98
#
_entry.id   b0ebdfecfaaf3c139266cb35f91b7c98
#
_cell.length_a   1.000
_cell.length_b   1.000
_cell.length_c   1.000
_cell.angle_alpha   90.00
_cell.angle_beta   90.00
_cell.angle_gamma   90.00
#
_symmetry.space_group_name_H-M   'P 1'
#
loop_
_entity.id
_entity.type
_entity.pdbx_description
1 polymer ?
#
loop_
_entity_poly.entity_id
_entity_poly.type
_entity_poly.pdbx_seq_one_letter_code
_entity_poly.pdbx_strand_id
1 'polypeptide(L)'
;MSSDIQYNKVLSQEERSKFNLLADEMISIFSESIDGMYELGKSYQDMNNIHHKVSKIMCDVSVFVSYAFADCIVLTKLFMNTPDMYEKSLLRGKLKVHMNESFKKLYGFTEKARKQSYTAKLQEIIPHFHGPDREFAGILTDLEEISKRDSWWKEIRSAEVHLDLPILYESRYEEINESQVVMETMRLIPFLIASMTWCCV
;
A
#
# COMPACT_ATOMS: atom_id res chain seq x y z
N MET A 1 -20.71 21.68 2.34
CA MET A 1 -20.83 21.70 0.86
C MET A 1 -19.69 20.84 0.35
N SER A 2 -19.97 19.58 0.05
CA SER A 2 -19.01 18.67 -0.60
C SER A 2 -18.91 19.13 -2.05
N SER A 3 -17.77 19.68 -2.46
CA SER A 3 -17.49 19.91 -3.87
C SER A 3 -17.27 18.53 -4.48
N ASP A 4 -18.27 18.02 -5.18
CA ASP A 4 -18.15 16.87 -6.07
C ASP A 4 -17.15 17.26 -7.16
N ILE A 5 -15.88 16.98 -6.91
CA ILE A 5 -14.86 17.08 -7.94
C ILE A 5 -15.19 15.95 -8.92
N GLN A 6 -15.74 16.31 -10.04
CA GLN A 6 -16.05 15.39 -11.14
C GLN A 6 -14.70 15.00 -11.77
N TYR A 7 -14.14 13.87 -11.32
CA TYR A 7 -12.91 13.34 -11.90
C TYR A 7 -13.17 12.83 -13.31
N ASN A 8 -12.29 13.17 -14.24
CA ASN A 8 -12.31 12.58 -15.58
C ASN A 8 -12.21 11.07 -15.48
N LYS A 9 -13.12 10.33 -16.08
CA LYS A 9 -13.15 8.87 -16.04
C LYS A 9 -11.93 8.24 -16.70
N VAL A 10 -11.40 8.90 -17.74
CA VAL A 10 -10.23 8.45 -18.52
C VAL A 10 -9.16 9.53 -18.49
N LEU A 11 -7.93 9.13 -18.18
CA LEU A 11 -6.80 10.05 -18.15
C LEU A 11 -6.30 10.36 -19.57
N SER A 12 -5.85 11.59 -19.75
CA SER A 12 -5.23 12.04 -21.00
C SER A 12 -3.86 11.37 -21.24
N GLN A 13 -3.37 11.40 -22.46
CA GLN A 13 -2.04 10.90 -22.83
C GLN A 13 -0.93 11.61 -22.01
N GLU A 14 -1.06 12.90 -21.79
CA GLU A 14 -0.11 13.71 -21.02
C GLU A 14 -0.08 13.28 -19.55
N GLU A 15 -1.25 13.08 -18.92
CA GLU A 15 -1.36 12.59 -17.55
C GLU A 15 -0.76 11.21 -17.40
N ARG A 16 -1.01 10.29 -18.36
CA ARG A 16 -0.40 8.95 -18.37
C ARG A 16 1.12 9.02 -18.48
N SER A 17 1.65 9.89 -19.35
CA SER A 17 3.09 10.05 -19.52
C SER A 17 3.76 10.58 -18.25
N LYS A 18 3.16 11.58 -17.61
CA LYS A 18 3.64 12.11 -16.32
C LYS A 18 3.61 11.05 -15.23
N PHE A 19 2.52 10.28 -15.14
CA PHE A 19 2.40 9.19 -14.19
C PHE A 19 3.48 8.12 -14.42
N ASN A 20 3.69 7.71 -15.68
CA ASN A 20 4.68 6.68 -16.00
C ASN A 20 6.10 7.09 -15.60
N LEU A 21 6.48 8.35 -15.85
CA LEU A 21 7.78 8.88 -15.47
C LEU A 21 7.96 8.83 -13.94
N LEU A 22 6.97 9.32 -13.20
CA LEU A 22 6.98 9.27 -11.73
C LEU A 22 7.00 7.82 -11.20
N ALA A 23 6.22 6.93 -11.81
CA ALA A 23 6.16 5.53 -11.44
C ALA A 23 7.52 4.83 -11.61
N ASP A 24 8.23 5.08 -12.71
CA ASP A 24 9.55 4.50 -12.97
C ASP A 24 10.59 4.97 -11.95
N GLU A 25 10.58 6.25 -11.62
CA GLU A 25 11.45 6.80 -10.58
C GLU A 25 11.16 6.19 -9.21
N MET A 26 9.89 6.09 -8.83
CA MET A 26 9.49 5.50 -7.55
C MET A 26 9.83 4.00 -7.46
N ILE A 27 9.61 3.23 -8.53
CA ILE A 27 9.96 1.80 -8.58
C ILE A 27 11.46 1.62 -8.37
N SER A 28 12.30 2.45 -9.00
CA SER A 28 13.76 2.41 -8.83
C SER A 28 14.16 2.66 -7.36
N ILE A 29 13.65 3.74 -6.76
CA ILE A 29 13.92 4.10 -5.36
C ILE A 29 13.52 2.96 -4.41
N PHE A 30 12.34 2.39 -4.58
CA PHE A 30 11.87 1.31 -3.70
C PHE A 30 12.62 0.01 -3.92
N SER A 31 13.02 -0.31 -5.15
CA SER A 31 13.84 -1.49 -5.44
C SER A 31 15.19 -1.43 -4.72
N GLU A 32 15.87 -0.29 -4.80
CA GLU A 32 17.14 -0.07 -4.09
C GLU A 32 16.95 -0.12 -2.56
N SER A 33 15.86 0.45 -2.05
CA SER A 33 15.52 0.40 -0.62
C SER A 33 15.27 -1.03 -0.13
N ILE A 34 14.57 -1.85 -0.91
CA ILE A 34 14.31 -3.26 -0.59
C ILE A 34 15.61 -4.01 -0.38
N ASP A 35 16.52 -3.93 -1.35
CA ASP A 35 17.78 -4.66 -1.30
C ASP A 35 18.63 -4.22 -0.09
N GLY A 36 18.79 -2.91 0.10
CA GLY A 36 19.56 -2.36 1.20
C GLY A 36 18.99 -2.73 2.58
N MET A 37 17.70 -2.58 2.78
CA MET A 37 17.05 -2.90 4.06
C MET A 37 16.98 -4.40 4.34
N TYR A 38 16.83 -5.23 3.31
CA TYR A 38 16.85 -6.68 3.45
C TYR A 38 18.21 -7.19 3.91
N GLU A 39 19.30 -6.76 3.28
CA GLU A 39 20.66 -7.15 3.68
C GLU A 39 21.02 -6.61 5.07
N LEU A 40 20.61 -5.39 5.39
CA LEU A 40 20.77 -4.83 6.74
C LEU A 40 19.98 -5.64 7.78
N GLY A 41 18.74 -6.01 7.49
CA GLY A 41 17.90 -6.83 8.37
C GLY A 41 18.49 -8.21 8.66
N LYS A 42 19.16 -8.83 7.67
CA LYS A 42 19.88 -10.09 7.86
C LYS A 42 21.02 -9.96 8.87
N SER A 43 21.74 -8.85 8.85
CA SER A 43 22.87 -8.64 9.78
C SER A 43 22.44 -8.58 11.24
N TYR A 44 21.16 -8.30 11.52
CA TYR A 44 20.59 -8.26 12.87
C TYR A 44 19.92 -9.57 13.30
N GLN A 45 19.84 -10.58 12.45
CA GLN A 45 19.01 -11.77 12.70
C GLN A 45 19.49 -12.60 13.89
N ASP A 46 20.80 -12.70 14.11
CA ASP A 46 21.43 -13.56 15.13
C ASP A 46 21.85 -12.82 16.40
N MET A 47 21.45 -11.55 16.53
CA MET A 47 21.89 -10.71 17.63
C MET A 47 20.81 -10.60 18.72
N ASN A 48 21.11 -11.09 19.95
CA ASN A 48 20.19 -11.12 21.09
C ASN A 48 20.08 -9.79 21.88
N ASN A 49 20.48 -8.67 21.29
CA ASN A 49 20.40 -7.36 21.93
C ASN A 49 19.09 -6.66 21.55
N ILE A 50 18.47 -5.91 22.49
CA ILE A 50 17.23 -5.17 22.25
C ILE A 50 17.36 -4.18 21.09
N HIS A 51 18.50 -3.50 20.96
CA HIS A 51 18.74 -2.57 19.87
C HIS A 51 18.72 -3.27 18.49
N HIS A 52 19.28 -4.48 18.39
CA HIS A 52 19.25 -5.26 17.17
C HIS A 52 17.84 -5.77 16.86
N LYS A 53 17.05 -6.15 17.88
CA LYS A 53 15.64 -6.50 17.69
C LYS A 53 14.83 -5.33 17.14
N VAL A 54 15.05 -4.13 17.67
CA VAL A 54 14.42 -2.89 17.20
C VAL A 54 14.80 -2.64 15.73
N SER A 55 16.11 -2.64 15.42
CA SER A 55 16.61 -2.42 14.05
C SER A 55 16.06 -3.44 13.06
N LYS A 56 15.97 -4.72 13.46
CA LYS A 56 15.40 -5.76 12.61
C LYS A 56 13.93 -5.51 12.30
N ILE A 57 13.11 -5.15 13.31
CA ILE A 57 11.70 -4.83 13.09
C ILE A 57 11.56 -3.66 12.12
N MET A 58 12.38 -2.63 12.27
CA MET A 58 12.38 -1.47 11.35
C MET A 58 12.74 -1.88 9.93
N CYS A 59 13.78 -2.69 9.74
CA CYS A 59 14.15 -3.22 8.42
C CYS A 59 13.01 -4.05 7.81
N ASP A 60 12.42 -4.96 8.58
CA ASP A 60 11.33 -5.82 8.12
C ASP A 60 10.09 -5.00 7.69
N VAL A 61 9.75 -3.94 8.44
CA VAL A 61 8.65 -3.02 8.09
C VAL A 61 8.98 -2.25 6.82
N SER A 62 10.20 -1.70 6.73
CA SER A 62 10.65 -0.93 5.55
C SER A 62 10.64 -1.79 4.29
N VAL A 63 11.17 -3.01 4.36
CA VAL A 63 11.14 -3.98 3.24
C VAL A 63 9.70 -4.27 2.83
N PHE A 64 8.82 -4.59 3.79
CA PHE A 64 7.42 -4.89 3.49
C PHE A 64 6.72 -3.70 2.82
N VAL A 65 6.88 -2.50 3.38
CA VAL A 65 6.24 -1.29 2.86
C VAL A 65 6.74 -0.97 1.45
N SER A 66 8.06 -1.08 1.22
CA SER A 66 8.65 -0.86 -0.10
C SER A 66 8.13 -1.84 -1.16
N TYR A 67 8.01 -3.14 -0.82
CA TYR A 67 7.40 -4.13 -1.71
C TYR A 67 5.94 -3.81 -2.00
N ALA A 68 5.13 -3.61 -0.94
CA ALA A 68 3.71 -3.34 -1.09
C ALA A 68 3.46 -2.11 -1.99
N PHE A 69 4.34 -1.13 -1.88
CA PHE A 69 4.27 0.10 -2.63
C PHE A 69 4.72 -0.08 -4.09
N ALA A 70 5.88 -0.67 -4.31
CA ALA A 70 6.40 -0.94 -5.66
C ALA A 70 5.39 -1.76 -6.47
N ASP A 71 4.82 -2.81 -5.89
CA ASP A 71 3.81 -3.63 -6.55
C ASP A 71 2.53 -2.85 -6.89
N CYS A 72 2.05 -1.98 -5.98
CA CYS A 72 0.91 -1.09 -6.26
C CYS A 72 1.20 -0.17 -7.46
N ILE A 73 2.39 0.43 -7.51
CA ILE A 73 2.79 1.32 -8.61
C ILE A 73 2.93 0.55 -9.92
N VAL A 74 3.57 -0.61 -9.92
CA VAL A 74 3.71 -1.46 -11.11
C VAL A 74 2.33 -1.86 -11.65
N LEU A 75 1.44 -2.35 -10.78
CA LEU A 75 0.07 -2.74 -11.18
C LEU A 75 -0.72 -1.54 -11.71
N THR A 76 -0.60 -0.38 -11.09
CA THR A 76 -1.27 0.85 -11.55
C THR A 76 -0.70 1.29 -12.90
N LYS A 77 0.62 1.23 -13.09
CA LYS A 77 1.26 1.56 -14.37
C LYS A 77 0.79 0.63 -15.50
N LEU A 78 0.73 -0.68 -15.24
CA LEU A 78 0.21 -1.65 -16.19
C LEU A 78 -1.26 -1.38 -16.51
N PHE A 79 -2.10 -1.16 -15.49
CA PHE A 79 -3.50 -0.81 -15.64
C PHE A 79 -3.72 0.43 -16.51
N MET A 80 -2.92 1.47 -16.31
CA MET A 80 -3.01 2.73 -17.04
C MET A 80 -2.63 2.58 -18.52
N ASN A 81 -1.70 1.68 -18.84
CA ASN A 81 -1.14 1.55 -20.19
C ASN A 81 -1.76 0.42 -21.01
N THR A 82 -2.55 -0.47 -20.43
CA THR A 82 -3.23 -1.52 -21.19
C THR A 82 -4.44 -0.95 -21.93
N PRO A 83 -4.57 -1.17 -23.26
CA PRO A 83 -5.71 -0.72 -24.03
C PRO A 83 -6.90 -1.69 -23.92
N ASP A 84 -6.67 -2.95 -23.65
CA ASP A 84 -7.70 -3.98 -23.61
C ASP A 84 -8.52 -3.90 -22.31
N MET A 85 -9.84 -3.84 -22.46
CA MET A 85 -10.75 -3.68 -21.32
C MET A 85 -10.80 -4.90 -20.42
N TYR A 86 -10.62 -6.10 -20.95
CA TYR A 86 -10.58 -7.31 -20.14
C TYR A 86 -9.30 -7.37 -19.30
N GLU A 87 -8.15 -7.10 -19.92
CA GLU A 87 -6.87 -7.01 -19.21
C GLU A 87 -6.89 -5.90 -18.15
N LYS A 88 -7.45 -4.74 -18.50
CA LYS A 88 -7.63 -3.61 -17.58
C LYS A 88 -8.48 -3.99 -16.36
N SER A 89 -9.57 -4.69 -16.57
CA SER A 89 -10.42 -5.20 -15.48
C SER A 89 -9.68 -6.21 -14.60
N LEU A 90 -8.90 -7.12 -15.22
CA LEU A 90 -8.08 -8.07 -14.49
C LEU A 90 -7.02 -7.37 -13.61
N LEU A 91 -6.32 -6.38 -14.17
CA LEU A 91 -5.30 -5.60 -13.46
C LEU A 91 -5.92 -4.81 -12.29
N ARG A 92 -7.11 -4.22 -12.50
CA ARG A 92 -7.88 -3.57 -11.43
C ARG A 92 -8.20 -4.54 -10.30
N GLY A 93 -8.65 -5.76 -10.61
CA GLY A 93 -8.90 -6.80 -9.62
C GLY A 93 -7.64 -7.17 -8.84
N LYS A 94 -6.52 -7.39 -9.54
CA LYS A 94 -5.22 -7.67 -8.91
C LYS A 94 -4.75 -6.55 -8.00
N LEU A 95 -4.90 -5.32 -8.43
CA LEU A 95 -4.55 -4.14 -7.63
C LEU A 95 -5.41 -4.06 -6.36
N LYS A 96 -6.74 -4.27 -6.47
CA LYS A 96 -7.65 -4.34 -5.30
C LYS A 96 -7.21 -5.38 -4.27
N VAL A 97 -6.92 -6.60 -4.72
CA VAL A 97 -6.46 -7.69 -3.84
C VAL A 97 -5.14 -7.29 -3.18
N HIS A 98 -4.18 -6.78 -3.96
CA HIS A 98 -2.88 -6.41 -3.45
C HIS A 98 -2.97 -5.29 -2.39
N MET A 99 -3.72 -4.23 -2.65
CA MET A 99 -3.95 -3.14 -1.69
C MET A 99 -4.62 -3.65 -0.40
N ASN A 100 -5.62 -4.52 -0.53
CA ASN A 100 -6.32 -5.09 0.62
C ASN A 100 -5.39 -5.94 1.50
N GLU A 101 -4.61 -6.85 0.90
CA GLU A 101 -3.69 -7.70 1.64
C GLU A 101 -2.53 -6.89 2.26
N SER A 102 -2.03 -5.89 1.54
CA SER A 102 -0.99 -4.98 2.06
C SER A 102 -1.51 -4.19 3.26
N PHE A 103 -2.71 -3.61 3.18
CA PHE A 103 -3.30 -2.89 4.30
C PHE A 103 -3.60 -3.81 5.48
N LYS A 104 -4.07 -5.02 5.23
CA LYS A 104 -4.30 -6.04 6.27
C LYS A 104 -3.01 -6.42 7.00
N LYS A 105 -1.89 -6.53 6.29
CA LYS A 105 -0.57 -6.78 6.89
C LYS A 105 -0.04 -5.56 7.65
N LEU A 106 -0.24 -4.37 7.10
CA LEU A 106 0.22 -3.13 7.71
C LEU A 106 -0.55 -2.82 9.01
N TYR A 107 -1.87 -2.79 8.96
CA TYR A 107 -2.74 -2.34 10.07
C TYR A 107 -3.76 -3.38 10.54
N GLY A 108 -4.41 -4.09 9.59
CA GLY A 108 -5.48 -5.05 9.86
C GLY A 108 -6.87 -4.44 9.96
N PHE A 109 -7.87 -5.18 9.48
CA PHE A 109 -9.29 -4.76 9.54
C PHE A 109 -10.02 -5.23 10.79
N THR A 110 -9.49 -6.24 11.49
CA THR A 110 -10.06 -6.82 12.69
C THR A 110 -9.08 -6.72 13.85
N GLU A 111 -9.57 -6.77 15.09
CA GLU A 111 -8.72 -6.73 16.28
C GLU A 111 -7.65 -7.84 16.27
N LYS A 112 -8.02 -9.05 15.84
CA LYS A 112 -7.07 -10.16 15.71
C LYS A 112 -5.98 -9.86 14.67
N ALA A 113 -6.36 -9.30 13.52
CA ALA A 113 -5.40 -8.94 12.47
C ALA A 113 -4.49 -7.79 12.91
N ARG A 114 -5.02 -6.81 13.65
CA ARG A 114 -4.24 -5.69 14.21
C ARG A 114 -3.13 -6.16 15.13
N LYS A 115 -3.39 -7.11 16.01
CA LYS A 115 -2.36 -7.69 16.92
C LYS A 115 -1.20 -8.37 16.18
N GLN A 116 -1.39 -8.75 14.93
CA GLN A 116 -0.40 -9.42 14.08
C GLN A 116 0.17 -8.50 12.99
N SER A 117 -0.22 -7.24 12.97
CA SER A 117 0.16 -6.27 11.95
C SER A 117 1.57 -5.70 12.17
N TYR A 118 2.12 -5.08 11.15
CA TYR A 118 3.38 -4.35 11.26
C TYR A 118 3.28 -3.13 12.18
N THR A 119 2.12 -2.45 12.23
CA THR A 119 1.89 -1.36 13.18
C THR A 119 1.92 -1.83 14.63
N ALA A 120 1.43 -3.04 14.95
CA ALA A 120 1.58 -3.60 16.28
C ALA A 120 3.05 -3.84 16.65
N LYS A 121 3.84 -4.38 15.73
CA LYS A 121 5.29 -4.56 15.94
C LYS A 121 6.01 -3.24 16.16
N LEU A 122 5.64 -2.19 15.40
CA LEU A 122 6.18 -0.84 15.60
C LEU A 122 5.79 -0.29 16.99
N GLN A 123 4.55 -0.48 17.44
CA GLN A 123 4.12 -0.07 18.79
C GLN A 123 4.94 -0.73 19.90
N GLU A 124 5.39 -1.97 19.73
CA GLU A 124 6.25 -2.65 20.70
C GLU A 124 7.61 -1.98 20.87
N ILE A 125 8.12 -1.32 19.83
CA ILE A 125 9.46 -0.72 19.83
C ILE A 125 9.47 0.78 20.11
N ILE A 126 8.33 1.48 20.04
CA ILE A 126 8.20 2.91 20.35
C ILE A 126 8.87 3.32 21.67
N PRO A 127 8.69 2.60 22.78
CA PRO A 127 9.31 2.97 24.07
C PRO A 127 10.84 3.05 24.02
N HIS A 128 11.47 2.53 22.98
CA HIS A 128 12.93 2.56 22.80
C HIS A 128 13.44 3.77 22.00
N PHE A 129 12.52 4.63 21.54
CA PHE A 129 12.85 5.85 20.80
C PHE A 129 12.53 7.10 21.62
N HIS A 130 13.35 8.13 21.46
CA HIS A 130 13.12 9.44 22.07
C HIS A 130 12.49 10.39 21.06
N GLY A 131 11.19 10.62 21.15
CA GLY A 131 10.54 11.78 20.56
C GLY A 131 9.41 11.63 19.53
N PRO A 132 9.24 10.57 18.72
CA PRO A 132 8.25 10.58 17.64
C PRO A 132 6.84 10.09 18.02
N ASP A 133 6.48 9.99 19.30
CA ASP A 133 5.18 9.44 19.74
C ASP A 133 3.97 10.14 19.10
N ARG A 134 4.04 11.46 18.86
CA ARG A 134 2.93 12.21 18.26
C ARG A 134 2.75 11.93 16.78
N GLU A 135 3.84 11.80 16.04
CA GLU A 135 3.79 11.52 14.59
C GLU A 135 3.25 10.11 14.35
N PHE A 136 3.73 9.15 15.13
CA PHE A 136 3.24 7.77 15.02
C PHE A 136 1.76 7.64 15.42
N ALA A 137 1.32 8.36 16.46
CA ALA A 137 -0.09 8.42 16.86
C ALA A 137 -0.96 9.01 15.73
N GLY A 138 -0.44 10.01 15.00
CA GLY A 138 -1.08 10.57 13.80
C GLY A 138 -1.25 9.51 12.72
N ILE A 139 -0.19 8.77 12.38
CA ILE A 139 -0.23 7.68 11.38
C ILE A 139 -1.26 6.62 11.77
N LEU A 140 -1.30 6.20 13.03
CA LEU A 140 -2.29 5.22 13.52
C LEU A 140 -3.73 5.73 13.38
N THR A 141 -3.96 7.00 13.68
CA THR A 141 -5.29 7.63 13.53
C THR A 141 -5.72 7.60 12.06
N ASP A 142 -4.83 7.98 11.15
CA ASP A 142 -5.10 7.98 9.72
C ASP A 142 -5.36 6.57 9.18
N LEU A 143 -4.58 5.57 9.62
CA LEU A 143 -4.80 4.17 9.26
C LEU A 143 -6.14 3.65 9.80
N GLU A 144 -6.53 4.06 11.00
CA GLU A 144 -7.83 3.73 11.57
C GLU A 144 -8.98 4.35 10.74
N GLU A 145 -8.85 5.60 10.33
CA GLU A 145 -9.82 6.24 9.44
C GLU A 145 -9.93 5.53 8.11
N ILE A 146 -8.82 5.16 7.47
CA ILE A 146 -8.82 4.37 6.24
C ILE A 146 -9.49 3.02 6.47
N SER A 147 -9.28 2.39 7.63
CA SER A 147 -9.89 1.09 7.93
C SER A 147 -11.42 1.14 8.02
N LYS A 148 -11.98 2.31 8.40
CA LYS A 148 -13.43 2.56 8.51
C LYS A 148 -14.06 3.03 7.20
N ARG A 149 -13.25 3.55 6.29
CA ARG A 149 -13.73 4.11 5.02
C ARG A 149 -14.17 3.00 4.08
N ASP A 150 -15.29 3.20 3.39
CA ASP A 150 -15.63 2.38 2.24
C ASP A 150 -14.64 2.70 1.11
N SER A 151 -13.88 1.71 0.73
CA SER A 151 -12.84 1.83 -0.28
C SER A 151 -13.10 0.81 -1.37
N TRP A 152 -13.04 1.23 -2.64
CA TRP A 152 -13.26 0.37 -3.79
C TRP A 152 -12.43 -0.92 -3.78
N TRP A 153 -11.26 -0.91 -3.12
CA TRP A 153 -10.37 -2.07 -3.01
C TRP A 153 -10.76 -3.05 -1.90
N LYS A 154 -11.72 -2.72 -1.02
CA LYS A 154 -12.21 -3.63 0.04
C LYS A 154 -13.29 -4.59 -0.47
N GLU A 155 -14.10 -4.18 -1.43
CA GLU A 155 -15.34 -4.86 -1.81
C GLU A 155 -15.14 -6.19 -2.55
N ILE A 156 -14.06 -6.35 -3.31
CA ILE A 156 -13.92 -7.46 -4.29
C ILE A 156 -12.92 -8.54 -3.84
N ARG A 157 -12.26 -8.41 -2.69
CA ARG A 157 -11.27 -9.39 -2.26
C ARG A 157 -11.78 -10.84 -2.26
N SER A 158 -12.97 -11.04 -1.73
CA SER A 158 -13.56 -12.38 -1.61
C SER A 158 -13.82 -12.99 -2.98
N ALA A 159 -14.35 -12.21 -3.90
CA ALA A 159 -14.66 -12.66 -5.25
C ALA A 159 -13.41 -13.02 -6.07
N GLU A 160 -12.39 -12.15 -6.03
CA GLU A 160 -11.12 -12.37 -6.76
C GLU A 160 -10.31 -13.56 -6.18
N VAL A 161 -10.32 -13.73 -4.87
CA VAL A 161 -9.58 -14.81 -4.20
C VAL A 161 -10.32 -16.15 -4.32
N HIS A 162 -11.66 -16.15 -4.25
CA HIS A 162 -12.47 -17.36 -4.25
C HIS A 162 -13.12 -17.66 -5.59
N LEU A 163 -12.83 -16.90 -6.66
CA LEU A 163 -13.41 -17.05 -7.99
C LEU A 163 -14.95 -17.04 -7.96
N ASP A 164 -15.53 -16.11 -7.23
CA ASP A 164 -16.98 -15.89 -7.20
C ASP A 164 -17.43 -15.34 -8.56
N LEU A 165 -17.84 -16.23 -9.45
CA LEU A 165 -18.11 -15.93 -10.86
C LEU A 165 -19.16 -14.84 -11.08
N PRO A 166 -20.31 -14.79 -10.35
CA PRO A 166 -21.26 -13.70 -10.50
C PRO A 166 -20.66 -12.33 -10.22
N ILE A 167 -19.97 -12.19 -9.09
CA ILE A 167 -19.34 -10.92 -8.68
C ILE A 167 -18.19 -10.55 -9.62
N LEU A 168 -17.38 -11.53 -10.04
CA LEU A 168 -16.31 -11.30 -11.02
C LEU A 168 -16.86 -10.84 -12.36
N TYR A 169 -17.96 -11.46 -12.80
CA TYR A 169 -18.61 -11.07 -14.06
C TYR A 169 -19.10 -9.63 -13.99
N GLU A 170 -19.88 -9.27 -12.97
CA GLU A 170 -20.37 -7.90 -12.77
C GLU A 170 -19.21 -6.90 -12.68
N SER A 171 -18.19 -7.20 -11.90
CA SER A 171 -17.03 -6.30 -11.75
C SER A 171 -16.23 -6.07 -13.03
N ARG A 172 -16.24 -7.02 -13.96
CA ARG A 172 -15.54 -6.90 -15.26
C ARG A 172 -16.27 -6.01 -16.26
N TYR A 173 -17.60 -5.90 -16.14
CA TYR A 173 -18.41 -5.06 -17.00
C TYR A 173 -18.75 -3.70 -16.36
N GLU A 174 -18.34 -3.50 -15.12
CA GLU A 174 -18.47 -2.20 -14.45
C GLU A 174 -17.60 -1.16 -15.15
N GLU A 175 -18.17 0.04 -15.34
CA GLU A 175 -17.44 1.16 -15.92
C GLU A 175 -16.20 1.51 -15.09
N ILE A 176 -15.03 1.47 -15.72
CA ILE A 176 -13.75 1.70 -15.05
C ILE A 176 -13.47 3.20 -14.98
N ASN A 177 -13.39 3.72 -13.77
CA ASN A 177 -12.93 5.08 -13.51
C ASN A 177 -11.41 5.07 -13.23
N GLU A 178 -10.61 5.33 -14.26
CA GLU A 178 -9.15 5.32 -14.17
C GLU A 178 -8.62 6.33 -13.15
N SER A 179 -9.19 7.53 -13.12
CA SER A 179 -8.79 8.58 -12.16
C SER A 179 -9.00 8.13 -10.73
N GLN A 180 -10.11 7.44 -10.45
CA GLN A 180 -10.39 6.91 -9.12
C GLN A 180 -9.34 5.85 -8.72
N VAL A 181 -9.02 4.92 -9.61
CA VAL A 181 -8.02 3.87 -9.36
C VAL A 181 -6.66 4.48 -9.00
N VAL A 182 -6.20 5.43 -9.82
CA VAL A 182 -4.92 6.12 -9.57
C VAL A 182 -4.95 6.86 -8.23
N MET A 183 -6.01 7.64 -7.98
CA MET A 183 -6.11 8.42 -6.75
C MET A 183 -6.14 7.56 -5.48
N GLU A 184 -6.92 6.47 -5.47
CA GLU A 184 -6.97 5.58 -4.31
C GLU A 184 -5.62 4.89 -4.08
N THR A 185 -4.91 4.53 -5.16
CA THR A 185 -3.54 4.02 -5.04
C THR A 185 -2.61 5.08 -4.45
N MET A 186 -2.63 6.29 -4.99
CA MET A 186 -1.79 7.40 -4.52
C MET A 186 -2.13 7.85 -3.09
N ARG A 187 -3.35 7.65 -2.60
CA ARG A 187 -3.72 7.93 -1.20
C ARG A 187 -3.12 6.98 -0.18
N LEU A 188 -2.79 5.73 -0.55
CA LEU A 188 -2.09 4.81 0.33
C LEU A 188 -0.59 5.14 0.46
N ILE A 189 -0.04 5.80 -0.55
CA ILE A 189 1.38 6.13 -0.65
C ILE A 189 1.89 6.95 0.55
N PRO A 190 1.27 8.07 0.96
CA PRO A 190 1.75 8.87 2.08
C PRO A 190 1.84 8.09 3.38
N PHE A 191 0.91 7.16 3.63
CA PHE A 191 0.92 6.34 4.84
C PHE A 191 2.05 5.31 4.83
N LEU A 192 2.32 4.76 3.65
CA LEU A 192 3.44 3.85 3.47
C LEU A 192 4.78 4.61 3.63
N ILE A 193 4.91 5.79 3.03
CA ILE A 193 6.10 6.65 3.16
C ILE A 193 6.26 7.13 4.61
N ALA A 194 5.20 7.60 5.28
CA ALA A 194 5.26 8.02 6.67
C ALA A 194 5.74 6.90 7.59
N SER A 195 5.29 5.66 7.35
CA SER A 195 5.78 4.48 8.06
C SER A 195 7.27 4.22 7.83
N MET A 196 7.79 4.51 6.62
CA MET A 196 9.22 4.39 6.30
C MET A 196 10.05 5.52 6.90
N THR A 197 9.63 6.78 6.76
CA THR A 197 10.38 7.94 7.31
C THR A 197 10.51 7.83 8.81
N TRP A 198 9.49 7.33 9.50
CA TRP A 198 9.57 7.07 10.93
C TRP A 198 10.61 5.99 11.26
N CYS A 199 10.82 5.01 10.38
CA CYS A 199 11.86 3.98 10.55
C CYS A 199 13.29 4.50 10.27
N CYS A 200 13.45 5.68 9.64
CA CYS A 200 14.76 6.25 9.28
C CYS A 200 15.25 7.33 10.25
N VAL A 201 14.47 7.74 11.25
CA VAL A 201 14.82 8.73 12.28
C VAL A 201 15.20 8.04 13.59
#